data_d5de5d9b2d563e25ff8c9a4d48bbef31
#
_entry.id   d5de5d9b2d563e25ff8c9a4d48bbef31
#
_cell.length_a   1.000
_cell.length_b   1.000
_cell.length_c   1.000
_cell.angle_alpha   90.00
_cell.angle_beta   90.00
_cell.angle_gamma   90.00
#
_symmetry.space_group_name_H-M   'P 1'
#
loop_
_entity.id
_entity.type
_entity.pdbx_description
1 polymer ?
#
loop_
_entity_poly.entity_id
_entity_poly.type
_entity_poly.pdbx_seq_one_letter_code
_entity_poly.pdbx_strand_id
1 'polypeptide(L)'
;CEPSITCGTCEFCKSGHYNLCNDVVFWATPPVQGCYMKYVPFQADLCYKLPEGMDAVEGALIEPMATGMYAAELGEVTVGHTVVILGSGCIGLMTVLSCKARGASKIIVCDLEDIRLNKAKELGADYVINSGKEDPLAKIKEVTDGRGPDIVFETAGSKFTIAQTPHIARRGGLIILVGMSAEEEIT
;
A
#
# COMPACT_ATOMS: atom_id res chain seq x y z
N CYS A 1 8.91 -15.28 5.29
CA CYS A 1 8.36 -15.72 6.58
C CYS A 1 7.15 -14.85 6.94
N GLU A 2 6.16 -15.43 7.64
CA GLU A 2 5.07 -14.68 8.28
C GLU A 2 5.60 -14.09 9.60
N PRO A 3 5.63 -12.76 9.77
CA PRO A 3 6.23 -12.15 10.96
C PRO A 3 5.34 -12.19 12.21
N SER A 4 4.04 -12.49 12.05
CA SER A 4 3.07 -12.48 13.15
C SER A 4 3.09 -13.80 13.92
N ILE A 5 3.79 -13.83 15.04
CA ILE A 5 3.77 -14.98 15.96
C ILE A 5 2.57 -14.77 16.88
N THR A 6 1.55 -15.61 16.75
CA THR A 6 0.26 -15.46 17.42
C THR A 6 0.02 -16.53 18.48
N CYS A 7 -0.94 -16.32 19.39
CA CYS A 7 -1.22 -17.28 20.48
C CYS A 7 -1.92 -18.57 19.99
N GLY A 8 -2.54 -18.58 18.81
CA GLY A 8 -3.26 -19.73 18.25
C GLY A 8 -4.57 -20.11 18.95
N THR A 9 -4.91 -19.49 20.08
CA THR A 9 -6.02 -19.94 20.96
C THR A 9 -7.15 -18.94 21.11
N CYS A 10 -6.91 -17.63 20.90
CA CYS A 10 -7.94 -16.60 21.00
C CYS A 10 -8.97 -16.69 19.85
N GLU A 11 -10.08 -15.99 19.98
CA GLU A 11 -11.15 -15.96 18.98
C GLU A 11 -10.67 -15.54 17.59
N PHE A 12 -9.79 -14.53 17.53
CA PHE A 12 -9.24 -14.03 16.26
C PHE A 12 -8.36 -15.09 15.58
N CYS A 13 -7.48 -15.76 16.33
CA CYS A 13 -6.67 -16.84 15.78
C CYS A 13 -7.53 -18.00 15.26
N LYS A 14 -8.56 -18.38 16.01
CA LYS A 14 -9.47 -19.47 15.65
C LYS A 14 -10.38 -19.15 14.48
N SER A 15 -10.69 -17.87 14.25
CA SER A 15 -11.49 -17.40 13.11
C SER A 15 -10.67 -17.07 11.87
N GLY A 16 -9.33 -17.22 11.92
CA GLY A 16 -8.44 -16.90 10.80
C GLY A 16 -8.00 -15.44 10.72
N HIS A 17 -8.47 -14.59 11.64
CA HIS A 17 -8.07 -13.18 11.74
C HIS A 17 -6.88 -13.01 12.68
N TYR A 18 -5.86 -13.87 12.54
CA TYR A 18 -4.72 -13.94 13.47
C TYR A 18 -3.90 -12.64 13.58
N ASN A 19 -3.96 -11.78 12.57
CA ASN A 19 -3.39 -10.42 12.61
C ASN A 19 -4.02 -9.53 13.70
N LEU A 20 -5.21 -9.89 14.20
CA LEU A 20 -5.90 -9.20 15.30
C LEU A 20 -5.66 -9.87 16.66
N CYS A 21 -4.74 -10.81 16.76
CA CYS A 21 -4.42 -11.47 18.01
C CYS A 21 -3.90 -10.46 19.04
N ASN A 22 -4.51 -10.46 20.24
CA ASN A 22 -4.11 -9.55 21.32
C ASN A 22 -2.68 -9.81 21.84
N ASP A 23 -2.21 -11.06 21.70
CA ASP A 23 -0.89 -11.51 22.15
C ASP A 23 0.09 -11.66 20.99
N VAL A 24 -0.14 -10.96 19.87
CA VAL A 24 0.76 -11.05 18.72
C VAL A 24 2.15 -10.51 19.06
N VAL A 25 3.16 -11.33 18.79
CA VAL A 25 4.56 -10.90 18.81
C VAL A 25 4.96 -10.67 17.37
N PHE A 26 5.10 -9.39 16.98
CA PHE A 26 5.43 -9.04 15.61
C PHE A 26 6.95 -8.94 15.44
N TRP A 27 7.50 -9.86 14.68
CA TRP A 27 8.93 -9.95 14.43
C TRP A 27 9.48 -8.70 13.74
N ALA A 28 10.68 -8.27 14.15
CA ALA A 28 11.32 -7.04 13.67
C ALA A 28 10.63 -5.71 14.05
N THR A 29 9.61 -5.75 14.90
CA THR A 29 9.02 -4.55 15.48
C THR A 29 9.49 -4.38 16.94
N PRO A 30 10.19 -3.28 17.28
CA PRO A 30 10.70 -3.09 18.64
C PRO A 30 9.62 -3.29 19.72
N PRO A 31 9.94 -3.96 20.83
CA PRO A 31 11.28 -4.42 21.27
C PRO A 31 11.72 -5.78 20.71
N VAL A 32 10.99 -6.36 19.77
CA VAL A 32 11.28 -7.68 19.21
C VAL A 32 12.41 -7.58 18.19
N GLN A 33 13.41 -8.43 18.33
CA GLN A 33 14.57 -8.50 17.42
C GLN A 33 14.10 -8.87 15.99
N GLY A 34 14.82 -8.35 15.00
CA GLY A 34 14.57 -8.62 13.57
C GLY A 34 15.57 -9.61 12.97
N CYS A 35 15.63 -9.60 11.63
CA CYS A 35 16.41 -10.54 10.84
C CYS A 35 17.68 -9.92 10.19
N TYR A 36 18.11 -8.75 10.60
CA TYR A 36 19.32 -8.14 10.05
C TYR A 36 20.59 -8.84 10.58
N MET A 37 20.69 -10.12 10.24
CA MET A 37 21.74 -11.02 10.68
C MET A 37 21.98 -12.13 9.64
N LYS A 38 23.13 -12.81 9.73
CA LYS A 38 23.51 -13.87 8.78
C LYS A 38 22.67 -15.15 8.93
N TYR A 39 22.30 -15.49 10.16
CA TYR A 39 21.47 -16.66 10.50
C TYR A 39 20.44 -16.25 11.53
N VAL A 40 19.21 -16.67 11.34
CA VAL A 40 18.11 -16.43 12.26
C VAL A 40 17.34 -17.72 12.51
N PRO A 41 17.14 -18.12 13.79
CA PRO A 41 16.20 -19.18 14.11
C PRO A 41 14.77 -18.66 13.97
N PHE A 42 13.91 -19.40 13.27
CA PHE A 42 12.50 -19.03 13.10
C PHE A 42 11.61 -20.28 13.06
N GLN A 43 10.31 -20.11 13.34
CA GLN A 43 9.35 -21.22 13.35
C GLN A 43 9.16 -21.73 11.91
N ALA A 44 9.30 -23.03 11.71
CA ALA A 44 9.31 -23.62 10.36
C ALA A 44 7.95 -23.52 9.65
N ASP A 45 6.85 -23.61 10.38
CA ASP A 45 5.48 -23.47 9.89
C ASP A 45 5.09 -22.04 9.49
N LEU A 46 5.88 -21.04 9.92
CA LEU A 46 5.77 -19.65 9.46
C LEU A 46 6.74 -19.31 8.32
N CYS A 47 7.49 -20.29 7.81
CA CYS A 47 8.41 -20.14 6.69
C CYS A 47 7.80 -20.73 5.42
N TYR A 48 7.76 -19.92 4.38
CA TYR A 48 7.27 -20.31 3.06
C TYR A 48 8.45 -20.42 2.09
N LYS A 49 8.52 -21.53 1.37
CA LYS A 49 9.54 -21.72 0.34
C LYS A 49 9.23 -20.81 -0.85
N LEU A 50 10.24 -20.10 -1.33
CA LEU A 50 10.09 -19.32 -2.56
C LEU A 50 9.85 -20.26 -3.75
N PRO A 51 9.04 -19.85 -4.75
CA PRO A 51 8.89 -20.57 -5.99
C PRO A 51 10.23 -20.83 -6.68
N GLU A 52 10.32 -21.91 -7.45
CA GLU A 52 11.49 -22.21 -8.25
C GLU A 52 11.73 -21.09 -9.28
N GLY A 53 12.97 -20.63 -9.38
CA GLY A 53 13.36 -19.53 -10.26
C GLY A 53 13.26 -18.13 -9.67
N MET A 54 12.61 -17.95 -8.51
CA MET A 54 12.55 -16.67 -7.81
C MET A 54 13.86 -16.43 -7.06
N ASP A 55 14.51 -15.30 -7.30
CA ASP A 55 15.72 -14.92 -6.59
C ASP A 55 15.44 -14.25 -5.23
N ALA A 56 16.49 -13.96 -4.46
CA ALA A 56 16.37 -13.36 -3.14
C ALA A 56 15.87 -11.90 -3.19
N VAL A 57 16.11 -11.19 -4.27
CA VAL A 57 15.65 -9.79 -4.45
C VAL A 57 14.15 -9.78 -4.72
N GLU A 58 13.69 -10.64 -5.61
CA GLU A 58 12.26 -10.84 -5.87
C GLU A 58 11.54 -11.34 -4.61
N GLY A 59 12.15 -12.29 -3.89
CA GLY A 59 11.62 -12.78 -2.62
C GLY A 59 11.49 -11.70 -1.54
N ALA A 60 12.40 -10.73 -1.51
CA ALA A 60 12.34 -9.61 -0.58
C ALA A 60 11.18 -8.62 -0.90
N LEU A 61 10.73 -8.59 -2.15
CA LEU A 61 9.61 -7.73 -2.56
C LEU A 61 8.23 -8.29 -2.19
N ILE A 62 8.15 -9.56 -1.77
CA ILE A 62 6.86 -10.18 -1.37
C ILE A 62 6.22 -9.43 -0.21
N GLU A 63 7.01 -9.00 0.77
CA GLU A 63 6.50 -8.26 1.95
C GLU A 63 5.83 -6.94 1.55
N PRO A 64 6.52 -5.99 0.86
CA PRO A 64 5.86 -4.74 0.47
C PRO A 64 4.75 -4.97 -0.57
N MET A 65 4.85 -6.01 -1.41
CA MET A 65 3.79 -6.38 -2.34
C MET A 65 2.52 -6.81 -1.59
N ALA A 66 2.64 -7.58 -0.52
CA ALA A 66 1.50 -7.99 0.30
C ALA A 66 0.75 -6.78 0.87
N THR A 67 1.47 -5.73 1.29
CA THR A 67 0.86 -4.47 1.75
C THR A 67 0.07 -3.79 0.61
N GLY A 68 0.64 -3.69 -0.59
CA GLY A 68 -0.05 -3.12 -1.75
C GLY A 68 -1.27 -3.94 -2.18
N MET A 69 -1.17 -5.26 -2.14
CA MET A 69 -2.28 -6.17 -2.44
C MET A 69 -3.42 -6.03 -1.46
N TYR A 70 -3.12 -5.99 -0.17
CA TYR A 70 -4.12 -5.83 0.88
C TYR A 70 -4.79 -4.45 0.82
N ALA A 71 -4.04 -3.39 0.55
CA ALA A 71 -4.61 -2.06 0.32
C ALA A 71 -5.61 -2.08 -0.85
N ALA A 72 -5.25 -2.69 -1.99
CA ALA A 72 -6.13 -2.79 -3.14
C ALA A 72 -7.36 -3.68 -2.87
N GLU A 73 -7.24 -4.67 -1.99
CA GLU A 73 -8.37 -5.49 -1.52
C GLU A 73 -9.33 -4.69 -0.64
N LEU A 74 -8.81 -3.97 0.36
CA LEU A 74 -9.61 -3.08 1.21
C LEU A 74 -10.31 -1.97 0.41
N GLY A 75 -9.67 -1.49 -0.65
CA GLY A 75 -10.25 -0.54 -1.61
C GLY A 75 -11.28 -1.18 -2.54
N GLU A 76 -11.48 -2.50 -2.48
CA GLU A 76 -12.38 -3.24 -3.37
C GLU A 76 -12.12 -2.95 -4.85
N VAL A 77 -10.83 -2.76 -5.21
CA VAL A 77 -10.45 -2.41 -6.59
C VAL A 77 -10.94 -3.47 -7.57
N THR A 78 -11.61 -3.02 -8.61
CA THR A 78 -12.14 -3.89 -9.68
C THR A 78 -12.14 -3.17 -11.03
N VAL A 79 -12.52 -3.89 -12.07
CA VAL A 79 -12.66 -3.37 -13.44
C VAL A 79 -13.61 -2.16 -13.48
N GLY A 80 -13.18 -1.12 -14.17
CA GLY A 80 -13.94 0.13 -14.30
C GLY A 80 -13.57 1.20 -13.28
N HIS A 81 -12.89 0.85 -12.17
CA HIS A 81 -12.51 1.84 -11.16
C HIS A 81 -11.39 2.75 -11.63
N THR A 82 -11.53 4.03 -11.28
CA THR A 82 -10.47 5.03 -11.30
C THR A 82 -9.87 5.15 -9.91
N VAL A 83 -8.56 4.99 -9.80
CA VAL A 83 -7.85 5.08 -8.52
C VAL A 83 -6.81 6.19 -8.53
N VAL A 84 -6.62 6.84 -7.39
CA VAL A 84 -5.55 7.79 -7.14
C VAL A 84 -4.66 7.23 -6.03
N ILE A 85 -3.35 7.31 -6.21
CA ILE A 85 -2.35 6.89 -5.24
C ILE A 85 -1.49 8.11 -4.91
N LEU A 86 -1.52 8.53 -3.64
CA LEU A 86 -0.72 9.63 -3.12
C LEU A 86 0.56 9.07 -2.49
N GLY A 87 1.68 9.35 -3.12
CA GLY A 87 2.98 8.79 -2.83
C GLY A 87 3.34 7.63 -3.77
N SER A 88 4.55 7.68 -4.34
CA SER A 88 5.12 6.63 -5.20
C SER A 88 6.44 6.08 -4.64
N GLY A 89 6.51 5.96 -3.31
CA GLY A 89 7.51 5.16 -2.63
C GLY A 89 7.27 3.66 -2.87
N CYS A 90 8.00 2.81 -2.17
CA CYS A 90 7.90 1.36 -2.33
C CYS A 90 6.45 0.87 -2.25
N ILE A 91 5.71 1.24 -1.20
CA ILE A 91 4.32 0.80 -1.00
C ILE A 91 3.38 1.36 -2.07
N GLY A 92 3.54 2.65 -2.44
CA GLY A 92 2.74 3.24 -3.53
C GLY A 92 2.94 2.52 -4.85
N LEU A 93 4.17 2.16 -5.21
CA LEU A 93 4.47 1.39 -6.42
C LEU A 93 3.89 -0.04 -6.37
N MET A 94 3.92 -0.71 -5.21
CA MET A 94 3.25 -2.00 -5.02
C MET A 94 1.73 -1.88 -5.13
N THR A 95 1.16 -0.77 -4.64
CA THR A 95 -0.27 -0.47 -4.81
C THR A 95 -0.63 -0.25 -6.28
N VAL A 96 0.23 0.42 -7.09
CA VAL A 96 0.05 0.55 -8.55
C VAL A 96 -0.06 -0.82 -9.20
N LEU A 97 0.90 -1.70 -8.94
CA LEU A 97 0.91 -3.07 -9.49
C LEU A 97 -0.34 -3.86 -9.08
N SER A 98 -0.75 -3.75 -7.82
CA SER A 98 -1.92 -4.45 -7.28
C SER A 98 -3.23 -3.93 -7.90
N CYS A 99 -3.38 -2.61 -8.02
CA CYS A 99 -4.54 -2.00 -8.68
C CYS A 99 -4.64 -2.43 -10.14
N LYS A 100 -3.50 -2.45 -10.86
CA LYS A 100 -3.43 -2.93 -12.25
C LYS A 100 -3.82 -4.39 -12.37
N ALA A 101 -3.29 -5.26 -11.50
CA ALA A 101 -3.61 -6.70 -11.49
C ALA A 101 -5.09 -6.95 -11.20
N ARG A 102 -5.75 -6.12 -10.39
CA ARG A 102 -7.18 -6.20 -10.08
C ARG A 102 -8.07 -5.54 -11.15
N GLY A 103 -7.49 -4.95 -12.18
CA GLY A 103 -8.21 -4.43 -13.35
C GLY A 103 -8.69 -2.99 -13.20
N ALA A 104 -8.07 -2.15 -12.36
CA ALA A 104 -8.34 -0.72 -12.36
C ALA A 104 -8.23 -0.15 -13.78
N SER A 105 -9.21 0.64 -14.20
CA SER A 105 -9.28 1.18 -15.56
C SER A 105 -8.46 2.46 -15.74
N LYS A 106 -8.21 3.17 -14.64
CA LYS A 106 -7.39 4.37 -14.64
C LYS A 106 -6.63 4.47 -13.31
N ILE A 107 -5.31 4.57 -13.39
CA ILE A 107 -4.41 4.70 -12.24
C ILE A 107 -3.69 6.04 -12.34
N ILE A 108 -3.90 6.90 -11.36
CA ILE A 108 -3.31 8.23 -11.26
C ILE A 108 -2.38 8.23 -10.03
N VAL A 109 -1.14 8.65 -10.20
CA VAL A 109 -0.14 8.66 -9.13
C VAL A 109 0.38 10.07 -8.90
N CYS A 110 0.43 10.52 -7.66
CA CYS A 110 0.97 11.81 -7.25
C CYS A 110 2.21 11.62 -6.37
N ASP A 111 3.28 12.35 -6.64
CA ASP A 111 4.50 12.39 -5.82
C ASP A 111 5.21 13.74 -6.02
N LEU A 112 6.26 14.00 -5.25
CA LEU A 112 7.13 15.17 -5.41
C LEU A 112 8.35 14.87 -6.31
N GLU A 113 8.70 13.58 -6.46
CA GLU A 113 9.93 13.12 -7.09
C GLU A 113 9.70 12.53 -8.48
N ASP A 114 10.21 13.18 -9.51
CA ASP A 114 10.04 12.72 -10.90
C ASP A 114 10.58 11.29 -11.14
N ILE A 115 11.66 10.91 -10.47
CA ILE A 115 12.23 9.57 -10.61
C ILE A 115 11.25 8.48 -10.15
N ARG A 116 10.50 8.74 -9.08
CA ARG A 116 9.47 7.84 -8.55
C ARG A 116 8.25 7.81 -9.46
N LEU A 117 7.83 8.97 -9.96
CA LEU A 117 6.73 9.10 -10.91
C LEU A 117 7.02 8.37 -12.23
N ASN A 118 8.24 8.48 -12.73
CA ASN A 118 8.67 7.72 -13.92
C ASN A 118 8.57 6.21 -13.66
N LYS A 119 8.99 5.74 -12.48
CA LYS A 119 8.86 4.33 -12.12
C LYS A 119 7.38 3.92 -12.02
N ALA A 120 6.51 4.74 -11.44
CA ALA A 120 5.07 4.47 -11.41
C ALA A 120 4.48 4.33 -12.82
N LYS A 121 4.92 5.16 -13.77
CA LYS A 121 4.50 5.07 -15.17
C LYS A 121 4.98 3.78 -15.84
N GLU A 122 6.23 3.39 -15.63
CA GLU A 122 6.77 2.10 -16.12
C GLU A 122 5.96 0.90 -15.59
N LEU A 123 5.51 0.97 -14.34
CA LEU A 123 4.73 -0.09 -13.68
C LEU A 123 3.24 -0.08 -14.07
N GLY A 124 2.78 0.95 -14.77
CA GLY A 124 1.45 0.96 -15.37
C GLY A 124 0.50 2.02 -14.85
N ALA A 125 1.00 3.10 -14.22
CA ALA A 125 0.19 4.28 -13.99
C ALA A 125 -0.16 4.96 -15.32
N ASP A 126 -1.43 5.32 -15.52
CA ASP A 126 -1.90 6.03 -16.72
C ASP A 126 -1.51 7.50 -16.66
N TYR A 127 -1.61 8.11 -15.50
CA TYR A 127 -1.24 9.50 -15.24
C TYR A 127 -0.31 9.60 -14.04
N VAL A 128 0.67 10.48 -14.17
CA VAL A 128 1.58 10.83 -13.06
C VAL A 128 1.59 12.34 -12.90
N ILE A 129 1.52 12.81 -11.66
CA ILE A 129 1.38 14.22 -11.30
C ILE A 129 2.49 14.57 -10.30
N ASN A 130 3.34 15.53 -10.66
CA ASN A 130 4.31 16.06 -9.73
C ASN A 130 3.67 17.19 -8.91
N SER A 131 3.27 16.88 -7.67
CA SER A 131 2.60 17.81 -6.76
C SER A 131 3.45 19.01 -6.32
N GLY A 132 4.75 18.98 -6.58
CA GLY A 132 5.64 20.12 -6.39
C GLY A 132 5.66 21.09 -7.57
N LYS A 133 5.10 20.68 -8.73
CA LYS A 133 5.13 21.47 -9.97
C LYS A 133 3.74 21.90 -10.45
N GLU A 134 2.69 21.20 -10.07
CA GLU A 134 1.31 21.50 -10.45
C GLU A 134 0.34 21.15 -9.32
N ASP A 135 -0.86 21.71 -9.35
CA ASP A 135 -1.92 21.43 -8.37
C ASP A 135 -2.50 20.02 -8.63
N PRO A 136 -2.29 19.05 -7.72
CA PRO A 136 -2.78 17.70 -7.92
C PRO A 136 -4.30 17.60 -7.93
N LEU A 137 -5.02 18.43 -7.14
CA LEU A 137 -6.49 18.43 -7.13
C LEU A 137 -7.07 18.87 -8.47
N ALA A 138 -6.53 19.95 -9.03
CA ALA A 138 -6.96 20.47 -10.33
C ALA A 138 -6.70 19.44 -11.43
N LYS A 139 -5.52 18.81 -11.42
CA LYS A 139 -5.14 17.82 -12.44
C LYS A 139 -5.94 16.53 -12.33
N ILE A 140 -6.19 16.03 -11.11
CA ILE A 140 -7.05 14.87 -10.88
C ILE A 140 -8.47 15.14 -11.38
N LYS A 141 -9.04 16.31 -11.10
CA LYS A 141 -10.35 16.70 -11.62
C LYS A 141 -10.37 16.73 -13.14
N GLU A 142 -9.34 17.29 -13.78
CA GLU A 142 -9.22 17.32 -15.25
C GLU A 142 -9.26 15.90 -15.83
N VAL A 143 -8.39 14.99 -15.36
CA VAL A 143 -8.27 13.64 -15.92
C VAL A 143 -9.40 12.69 -15.52
N THR A 144 -10.29 13.13 -14.62
CA THR A 144 -11.48 12.38 -14.19
C THR A 144 -12.78 13.08 -14.61
N ASP A 145 -12.73 14.05 -15.53
CA ASP A 145 -13.88 14.81 -16.03
C ASP A 145 -14.72 15.42 -14.89
N GLY A 146 -14.06 15.89 -13.83
CA GLY A 146 -14.68 16.49 -12.65
C GLY A 146 -15.32 15.51 -11.66
N ARG A 147 -15.43 14.22 -12.00
CA ARG A 147 -16.07 13.20 -11.17
C ARG A 147 -15.25 12.85 -9.89
N GLY A 148 -13.94 12.82 -10.01
CA GLY A 148 -13.02 12.29 -9.02
C GLY A 148 -12.88 10.76 -9.06
N PRO A 149 -11.85 10.19 -8.40
CA PRO A 149 -11.58 8.76 -8.36
C PRO A 149 -12.57 8.00 -7.49
N ASP A 150 -12.75 6.71 -7.79
CA ASP A 150 -13.53 5.78 -6.97
C ASP A 150 -12.83 5.47 -5.66
N ILE A 151 -11.49 5.36 -5.69
CA ILE A 151 -10.66 5.03 -4.54
C ILE A 151 -9.44 5.96 -4.50
N VAL A 152 -9.11 6.42 -3.30
CA VAL A 152 -7.87 7.16 -3.01
C VAL A 152 -7.04 6.34 -2.03
N PHE A 153 -5.82 6.00 -2.43
CA PHE A 153 -4.81 5.39 -1.57
C PHE A 153 -3.84 6.46 -1.08
N GLU A 154 -3.73 6.61 0.21
CA GLU A 154 -2.73 7.46 0.83
C GLU A 154 -1.57 6.59 1.30
N THR A 155 -0.41 6.70 0.65
CA THR A 155 0.78 5.87 0.91
C THR A 155 2.02 6.69 1.27
N ALA A 156 1.90 8.02 1.35
CA ALA A 156 3.01 8.91 1.69
C ALA A 156 3.16 9.13 3.20
N GLY A 157 2.08 8.97 3.98
CA GLY A 157 2.07 9.19 5.42
C GLY A 157 2.29 10.65 5.80
N SER A 158 1.91 11.58 4.94
CA SER A 158 2.04 13.01 5.19
C SER A 158 0.70 13.63 5.60
N LYS A 159 0.72 14.53 6.59
CA LYS A 159 -0.49 15.29 6.95
C LYS A 159 -1.12 16.00 5.76
N PHE A 160 -0.30 16.50 4.83
CA PHE A 160 -0.76 17.22 3.65
C PHE A 160 -1.53 16.29 2.69
N THR A 161 -0.98 15.10 2.42
CA THR A 161 -1.63 14.14 1.54
C THR A 161 -2.87 13.55 2.19
N ILE A 162 -2.84 13.25 3.49
CA ILE A 162 -4.00 12.76 4.24
C ILE A 162 -5.13 13.80 4.21
N ALA A 163 -4.84 15.08 4.52
CA ALA A 163 -5.84 16.16 4.48
C ALA A 163 -6.44 16.39 3.09
N GLN A 164 -5.73 16.05 2.02
CA GLN A 164 -6.22 16.18 0.65
C GLN A 164 -7.20 15.07 0.24
N THR A 165 -7.14 13.89 0.88
CA THR A 165 -7.91 12.71 0.44
C THR A 165 -9.42 12.95 0.33
N PRO A 166 -10.10 13.66 1.27
CA PRO A 166 -11.54 13.91 1.17
C PRO A 166 -11.91 14.86 0.02
N HIS A 167 -10.97 15.73 -0.40
CA HIS A 167 -11.18 16.67 -1.51
C HIS A 167 -10.93 16.03 -2.88
N ILE A 168 -10.19 14.92 -2.92
CA ILE A 168 -9.85 14.16 -4.11
C ILE A 168 -10.92 13.12 -4.43
N ALA A 169 -11.35 12.35 -3.44
CA ALA A 169 -12.30 11.27 -3.61
C ALA A 169 -13.65 11.77 -4.15
N ARG A 170 -14.28 11.00 -5.05
CA ARG A 170 -15.67 11.29 -5.43
C ARG A 170 -16.62 11.08 -4.25
N ARG A 171 -17.83 11.60 -4.36
CA ARG A 171 -18.90 11.29 -3.41
C ARG A 171 -19.17 9.79 -3.37
N GLY A 172 -19.14 9.19 -2.18
CA GLY A 172 -19.27 7.75 -1.98
C GLY A 172 -18.05 6.94 -2.44
N GLY A 173 -16.91 7.60 -2.69
CA GLY A 173 -15.61 6.95 -2.93
C GLY A 173 -14.99 6.45 -1.64
N LEU A 174 -14.04 5.52 -1.77
CA LEU A 174 -13.27 4.98 -0.64
C LEU A 174 -11.94 5.72 -0.47
N ILE A 175 -11.51 5.86 0.76
CA ILE A 175 -10.19 6.37 1.13
C ILE A 175 -9.50 5.29 1.95
N ILE A 176 -8.34 4.83 1.50
CA ILE A 176 -7.53 3.82 2.15
C ILE A 176 -6.24 4.48 2.63
N LEU A 177 -6.10 4.59 3.94
CA LEU A 177 -4.89 5.12 4.59
C LEU A 177 -3.91 3.97 4.82
N VAL A 178 -2.79 4.01 4.14
CA VAL A 178 -1.71 3.01 4.24
C VAL A 178 -0.46 3.63 4.85
N GLY A 179 -0.20 4.90 4.54
CA GLY A 179 0.93 5.65 5.07
C GLY A 179 0.77 5.89 6.58
N MET A 180 1.88 5.81 7.30
CA MET A 180 1.93 6.15 8.72
C MET A 180 2.40 7.59 8.90
N SER A 181 1.56 8.44 9.46
CA SER A 181 1.95 9.81 9.84
C SER A 181 2.74 9.79 11.14
N ALA A 182 3.79 10.62 11.21
CA ALA A 182 4.50 10.88 12.45
C ALA A 182 3.77 11.92 13.34
N GLU A 183 2.70 12.52 12.86
CA GLU A 183 1.93 13.55 13.57
C GLU A 183 0.72 12.93 14.26
N GLU A 184 0.48 13.38 15.50
CA GLU A 184 -0.60 12.87 16.36
C GLU A 184 -1.98 13.42 15.96
N GLU A 185 -2.03 14.62 15.34
CA GLU A 185 -3.28 15.26 14.91
C GLU A 185 -3.21 15.65 13.42
N ILE A 186 -4.25 15.27 12.70
CA ILE A 186 -4.46 15.64 11.31
C ILE A 186 -5.78 16.39 11.24
N THR A 187 -5.72 17.68 10.98
CA THR A 187 -6.88 18.58 10.86
C THR A 187 -7.19 18.89 9.39
#